data_327a6d97f75a0607b739875b7c883602
#
_entry.id   327a6d97f75a0607b739875b7c883602
#
_cell.length_a   1.000
_cell.length_b   1.000
_cell.length_c   1.000
_cell.angle_alpha   90.00
_cell.angle_beta   90.00
_cell.angle_gamma   90.00
#
_symmetry.space_group_name_H-M   'P 1'
#
loop_
_entity.id
_entity.type
_entity.pdbx_description
1 polymer ?
#
loop_
_entity_poly.entity_id
_entity_poly.type
_entity_poly.pdbx_seq_one_letter_code
_entity_poly.pdbx_strand_id
1 'polypeptide(L)'
;MASMSLLSSVLLLGAGCGSETLHPIDRSELVGSWKTSEGDSIRFLADREVRTSGFSDSDDESCGGGGVGRWSFYVVLDDRGESMETSPEASEGSLISVRLSGGAEGECQVDLSVIDEGRSLCVADLDNVCATRERFTRQ
;
A
#
# COMPACT_ATOMS: atom_id res chain seq x y z
N MET A 1 20.74 -39.46 41.56
CA MET A 1 20.37 -38.08 41.83
C MET A 1 20.38 -37.32 40.53
N ALA A 2 19.24 -37.17 39.94
CA ALA A 2 19.09 -36.51 38.67
C ALA A 2 18.69 -35.05 38.91
N SER A 3 19.56 -34.12 38.53
CA SER A 3 19.23 -32.70 38.45
C SER A 3 18.54 -32.44 37.14
N MET A 4 17.27 -32.20 37.16
CA MET A 4 16.51 -31.69 36.03
C MET A 4 16.69 -30.17 35.95
N SER A 5 17.48 -29.73 34.98
CA SER A 5 17.51 -28.34 34.59
C SER A 5 16.33 -28.06 33.68
N LEU A 6 15.39 -27.34 34.18
CA LEU A 6 14.30 -26.74 33.37
C LEU A 6 14.88 -25.55 32.59
N LEU A 7 15.08 -25.76 31.33
CA LEU A 7 15.26 -24.64 30.39
C LEU A 7 13.91 -23.99 30.14
N SER A 8 13.69 -22.88 30.77
CA SER A 8 12.60 -21.98 30.43
C SER A 8 12.93 -21.28 29.12
N SER A 9 12.35 -21.77 28.04
CA SER A 9 12.36 -21.07 26.78
C SER A 9 11.44 -19.86 26.88
N VAL A 10 12.02 -18.72 27.11
CA VAL A 10 11.30 -17.45 26.97
C VAL A 10 11.08 -17.22 25.49
N LEU A 11 9.90 -17.54 25.01
CA LEU A 11 9.43 -17.08 23.73
C LEU A 11 9.21 -15.56 23.85
N LEU A 12 10.17 -14.80 23.40
CA LEU A 12 9.97 -13.40 23.10
C LEU A 12 9.04 -13.31 21.89
N LEU A 13 7.75 -13.32 22.15
CA LEU A 13 6.77 -12.81 21.22
C LEU A 13 7.02 -11.30 21.13
N GLY A 14 7.84 -10.91 20.18
CA GLY A 14 7.93 -9.53 19.77
C GLY A 14 6.56 -9.12 19.27
N ALA A 15 5.72 -8.56 20.13
CA ALA A 15 4.56 -7.83 19.73
C ALA A 15 5.08 -6.57 19.04
N GLY A 16 5.43 -6.71 17.76
CA GLY A 16 5.71 -5.58 16.92
C GLY A 16 4.42 -4.83 16.70
N CYS A 17 4.15 -3.78 17.51
CA CYS A 17 3.44 -2.63 17.00
C CYS A 17 4.35 -2.04 15.94
N GLY A 18 4.70 -2.85 14.94
CA GLY A 18 5.62 -2.47 13.90
C GLY A 18 4.89 -1.62 12.90
N SER A 19 5.40 -0.41 12.69
CA SER A 19 5.19 0.24 11.43
C SER A 19 5.67 -0.72 10.35
N GLU A 20 4.82 -0.97 9.36
CA GLU A 20 5.18 -1.72 8.18
C GLU A 20 6.39 -1.08 7.49
N THR A 21 7.23 -1.87 6.89
CA THR A 21 8.39 -1.38 6.16
C THR A 21 8.08 -1.24 4.67
N LEU A 22 8.37 -0.08 4.12
CA LEU A 22 8.24 0.18 2.70
C LEU A 22 9.25 -0.66 1.91
N HIS A 23 8.80 -1.21 0.80
CA HIS A 23 9.61 -2.02 -0.09
C HIS A 23 9.38 -1.58 -1.55
N PRO A 24 10.42 -1.20 -2.29
CA PRO A 24 10.25 -0.82 -3.69
C PRO A 24 9.90 -2.03 -4.56
N ILE A 25 8.99 -1.81 -5.51
CA ILE A 25 8.69 -2.79 -6.56
C ILE A 25 8.80 -2.14 -7.93
N ASP A 26 9.06 -2.97 -8.93
CA ASP A 26 9.06 -2.55 -10.31
C ASP A 26 7.63 -2.37 -10.83
N ARG A 27 7.49 -1.49 -11.80
CA ARG A 27 6.23 -1.28 -12.51
C ARG A 27 5.62 -2.58 -13.03
N SER A 28 6.46 -3.47 -13.58
CA SER A 28 6.00 -4.77 -14.09
C SER A 28 5.44 -5.69 -12.99
N GLU A 29 5.92 -5.55 -11.77
CA GLU A 29 5.41 -6.31 -10.62
C GLU A 29 4.10 -5.72 -10.07
N LEU A 30 3.92 -4.41 -10.21
CA LEU A 30 2.70 -3.74 -9.77
C LEU A 30 1.52 -3.99 -10.71
N VAL A 31 1.76 -3.98 -12.01
CA VAL A 31 0.73 -4.20 -13.02
C VAL A 31 0.02 -5.52 -12.81
N GLY A 32 -1.30 -5.48 -12.72
CA GLY A 32 -2.14 -6.64 -12.46
C GLY A 32 -3.24 -6.34 -11.46
N SER A 33 -3.85 -7.38 -10.94
CA SER A 33 -4.99 -7.28 -10.03
C SER A 33 -4.58 -7.60 -8.60
N TRP A 34 -5.11 -6.80 -7.68
CA TRP A 34 -4.88 -6.92 -6.25
C TRP A 34 -6.22 -6.88 -5.53
N LYS A 35 -6.37 -7.68 -4.49
CA LYS A 35 -7.63 -7.77 -3.74
C LYS A 35 -7.38 -7.84 -2.24
N THR A 36 -8.36 -7.32 -1.50
CA THR A 36 -8.45 -7.53 -0.05
C THR A 36 -9.28 -8.77 0.26
N SER A 37 -9.17 -9.27 1.49
CA SER A 37 -10.00 -10.35 2.00
C SER A 37 -11.50 -10.00 2.03
N GLU A 38 -11.82 -8.71 2.05
CA GLU A 38 -13.18 -8.20 2.13
C GLU A 38 -13.82 -7.95 0.76
N GLY A 39 -13.06 -8.14 -0.30
CA GLY A 39 -13.55 -8.06 -1.66
C GLY A 39 -13.27 -6.77 -2.41
N ASP A 40 -12.60 -5.80 -1.78
CA ASP A 40 -12.12 -4.63 -2.48
C ASP A 40 -11.03 -5.03 -3.47
N SER A 41 -11.03 -4.41 -4.63
CA SER A 41 -10.09 -4.74 -5.70
C SER A 41 -9.49 -3.50 -6.33
N ILE A 42 -8.27 -3.65 -6.79
CA ILE A 42 -7.56 -2.64 -7.56
C ILE A 42 -6.84 -3.32 -8.71
N ARG A 43 -6.89 -2.72 -9.87
CA ARG A 43 -6.20 -3.20 -11.06
C ARG A 43 -5.33 -2.10 -11.64
N PHE A 44 -4.04 -2.35 -11.68
CA PHE A 44 -3.07 -1.46 -12.31
C PHE A 44 -2.77 -1.92 -13.73
N LEU A 45 -2.88 -1.02 -14.69
CA LEU A 45 -2.57 -1.29 -16.09
C LEU A 45 -1.26 -0.63 -16.51
N ALA A 46 -0.64 -1.17 -17.53
CA ALA A 46 0.69 -0.76 -17.98
C ALA A 46 0.75 0.68 -18.51
N ASP A 47 -0.38 1.22 -18.99
CA ASP A 47 -0.53 2.59 -19.48
C ASP A 47 -0.77 3.62 -18.34
N ARG A 48 -0.61 3.21 -17.09
CA ARG A 48 -0.89 3.96 -15.85
C ARG A 48 -2.37 4.22 -15.57
N GLU A 49 -3.24 3.56 -16.28
CA GLU A 49 -4.63 3.50 -15.89
C GLU A 49 -4.77 2.61 -14.65
N VAL A 50 -5.67 2.98 -13.77
CA VAL A 50 -6.05 2.19 -12.60
C VAL A 50 -7.56 2.08 -12.53
N ARG A 51 -8.03 0.91 -12.14
CA ARG A 51 -9.46 0.63 -11.90
C ARG A 51 -9.61 0.02 -10.53
N THR A 52 -10.58 0.49 -9.78
CA THR A 52 -10.81 -0.01 -8.42
C THR A 52 -12.30 -0.11 -8.12
N SER A 53 -12.67 -1.07 -7.30
CA SER A 53 -14.02 -1.19 -6.76
C SER A 53 -14.30 -0.18 -5.64
N GLY A 54 -13.26 0.41 -5.07
CA GLY A 54 -13.33 1.38 -3.99
C GLY A 54 -12.30 1.11 -2.90
N PHE A 55 -12.29 2.01 -1.94
CA PHE A 55 -11.45 1.92 -0.75
C PHE A 55 -12.35 2.06 0.47
N SER A 56 -12.97 0.97 0.88
CA SER A 56 -13.99 0.95 1.95
C SER A 56 -13.49 1.50 3.28
N ASP A 57 -12.19 1.31 3.56
CA ASP A 57 -11.55 1.77 4.79
C ASP A 57 -10.95 3.17 4.66
N SER A 58 -11.12 3.85 3.53
CA SER A 58 -10.63 5.21 3.36
C SER A 58 -11.51 6.19 4.14
N ASP A 59 -10.89 7.15 4.82
CA ASP A 59 -11.59 8.27 5.46
C ASP A 59 -12.23 9.22 4.46
N ASP A 60 -11.83 9.15 3.20
CA ASP A 60 -12.39 9.93 2.12
C ASP A 60 -13.56 9.20 1.48
N GLU A 61 -14.77 9.64 1.77
CA GLU A 61 -16.00 9.04 1.23
C GLU A 61 -16.05 9.08 -0.31
N SER A 62 -15.37 10.04 -0.94
CA SER A 62 -15.30 10.12 -2.40
C SER A 62 -14.54 8.96 -3.03
N CYS A 63 -13.68 8.31 -2.24
CA CYS A 63 -12.92 7.14 -2.67
C CYS A 63 -13.67 5.82 -2.51
N GLY A 64 -14.75 5.79 -1.72
CA GLY A 64 -15.47 4.56 -1.38
C GLY A 64 -16.18 3.90 -2.55
N GLY A 65 -16.61 4.68 -3.54
CA GLY A 65 -17.39 4.20 -4.69
C GLY A 65 -16.57 3.60 -5.83
N GLY A 66 -15.26 3.61 -5.72
CA GLY A 66 -14.39 3.13 -6.77
C GLY A 66 -14.34 4.03 -8.01
N GLY A 67 -13.81 3.50 -9.08
CA GLY A 67 -13.74 4.21 -10.36
C GLY A 67 -12.51 3.88 -11.17
N VAL A 68 -12.28 4.75 -12.15
CA VAL A 68 -11.15 4.70 -13.08
C VAL A 68 -10.29 5.94 -12.87
N GLY A 69 -9.00 5.79 -12.98
CA GLY A 69 -8.09 6.91 -12.80
C GLY A 69 -6.69 6.60 -13.30
N ARG A 70 -5.73 7.26 -12.72
CA ARG A 70 -4.32 7.10 -13.06
C ARG A 70 -3.48 6.87 -11.81
N TRP A 71 -2.41 6.13 -11.98
CA TRP A 71 -1.45 5.86 -10.93
C TRP A 71 -0.05 6.30 -11.33
N SER A 72 0.76 6.64 -10.34
CA SER A 72 2.18 6.96 -10.51
C SER A 72 2.93 6.59 -9.24
N PHE A 73 4.20 6.27 -9.39
CA PHE A 73 5.08 6.17 -8.23
C PHE A 73 5.48 7.56 -7.72
N TYR A 74 5.70 7.66 -6.43
CA TYR A 74 6.42 8.78 -5.85
C TYR A 74 7.93 8.59 -6.00
N VAL A 75 8.63 9.68 -6.28
CA VAL A 75 10.08 9.73 -6.28
C VAL A 75 10.55 10.70 -5.21
N VAL A 76 11.67 10.37 -4.58
CA VAL A 76 12.29 11.19 -3.55
C VAL A 76 13.16 12.25 -4.23
N LEU A 77 12.97 13.51 -3.86
CA LEU A 77 13.64 14.65 -4.47
C LEU A 77 14.88 15.11 -3.70
N ASP A 78 15.04 14.70 -2.45
CA ASP A 78 16.16 15.09 -1.60
C ASP A 78 16.80 13.90 -0.89
N ASP A 79 18.02 14.10 -0.38
CA ASP A 79 18.77 13.05 0.32
C ASP A 79 18.17 12.66 1.68
N ARG A 80 17.24 13.46 2.19
CA ARG A 80 16.60 13.24 3.50
C ARG A 80 15.27 12.50 3.40
N GLY A 81 14.75 12.33 2.19
CA GLY A 81 13.44 11.72 1.98
C GLY A 81 12.27 12.59 2.41
N GLU A 82 12.49 13.89 2.63
CA GLU A 82 11.45 14.81 3.10
C GLU A 82 10.57 15.36 1.97
N SER A 83 11.10 15.39 0.75
CA SER A 83 10.41 15.88 -0.43
C SER A 83 10.16 14.75 -1.41
N MET A 84 8.92 14.57 -1.78
CA MET A 84 8.49 13.58 -2.77
C MET A 84 7.53 14.21 -3.76
N GLU A 85 7.59 13.74 -4.99
CA GLU A 85 6.59 14.06 -5.99
C GLU A 85 6.23 12.83 -6.82
N THR A 86 5.08 12.85 -7.45
CA THR A 86 4.68 11.79 -8.37
C THR A 86 5.44 11.93 -9.68
N SER A 87 5.91 10.81 -10.20
CA SER A 87 6.59 10.75 -11.48
C SER A 87 5.93 9.71 -12.39
N PRO A 88 5.28 10.16 -13.48
CA PRO A 88 4.69 9.26 -14.47
C PRO A 88 5.71 8.36 -15.15
N GLU A 89 6.98 8.76 -15.15
CA GLU A 89 8.07 8.06 -15.83
C GLU A 89 8.83 7.10 -14.92
N ALA A 90 8.60 7.15 -13.61
CA ALA A 90 9.26 6.26 -12.67
C ALA A 90 8.87 4.81 -12.93
N SER A 91 9.88 3.94 -13.01
CA SER A 91 9.71 2.51 -13.26
C SER A 91 9.63 1.67 -12.00
N GLU A 92 9.95 2.25 -10.86
CA GLU A 92 9.91 1.58 -9.56
C GLU A 92 9.57 2.56 -8.44
N GLY A 93 9.10 2.05 -7.34
CA GLY A 93 8.84 2.82 -6.14
C GLY A 93 8.21 1.99 -5.04
N SER A 94 8.12 2.60 -3.87
CA SER A 94 7.52 1.99 -2.68
C SER A 94 6.24 2.71 -2.23
N LEU A 95 5.93 3.83 -2.84
CA LEU A 95 4.73 4.62 -2.58
C LEU A 95 4.07 4.98 -3.90
N ILE A 96 2.76 4.76 -3.98
CA ILE A 96 1.98 4.87 -5.20
C ILE A 96 0.87 5.89 -4.98
N SER A 97 0.74 6.85 -5.87
CA SER A 97 -0.40 7.75 -5.93
C SER A 97 -1.46 7.18 -6.87
N VAL A 98 -2.68 7.07 -6.37
CA VAL A 98 -3.86 6.69 -7.15
C VAL A 98 -4.81 7.88 -7.16
N ARG A 99 -5.12 8.38 -8.34
CA ARG A 99 -6.09 9.44 -8.55
C ARG A 99 -7.25 8.93 -9.36
N LEU A 100 -8.41 8.90 -8.74
CA LEU A 100 -9.64 8.48 -9.39
C LEU A 100 -10.43 9.70 -9.84
N SER A 101 -10.95 9.66 -11.05
CA SER A 101 -11.80 10.68 -11.60
C SER A 101 -13.24 10.18 -11.74
N GLY A 102 -14.23 11.07 -11.61
CA GLY A 102 -15.59 10.79 -11.98
C GLY A 102 -16.53 10.36 -10.86
N GLY A 103 -16.18 10.56 -9.62
CA GLY A 103 -17.16 10.51 -8.53
C GLY A 103 -18.03 11.78 -8.53
N ALA A 104 -19.27 11.67 -8.08
CA ALA A 104 -20.19 12.82 -7.96
C ALA A 104 -19.66 13.91 -7.01
N GLU A 105 -18.69 13.60 -6.19
CA GLU A 105 -18.08 14.44 -5.16
C GLU A 105 -16.70 15.00 -5.57
N GLY A 106 -16.21 14.72 -6.78
CA GLY A 106 -14.92 15.20 -7.26
C GLY A 106 -13.83 14.14 -7.32
N GLU A 107 -12.58 14.60 -7.37
CA GLU A 107 -11.43 13.70 -7.44
C GLU A 107 -11.14 13.05 -6.08
N CYS A 108 -10.85 11.76 -6.13
CA CYS A 108 -10.33 11.02 -5.00
C CYS A 108 -8.84 10.76 -5.22
N GLN A 109 -8.02 11.04 -4.21
CA GLN A 109 -6.63 10.64 -4.20
C GLN A 109 -6.38 9.71 -3.01
N VAL A 110 -5.77 8.56 -3.28
CA VAL A 110 -5.34 7.60 -2.28
C VAL A 110 -3.88 7.28 -2.52
N ASP A 111 -3.09 7.29 -1.48
CA ASP A 111 -1.71 6.84 -1.51
C ASP A 111 -1.63 5.42 -0.99
N LEU A 112 -0.87 4.58 -1.68
CA LEU A 112 -0.67 3.19 -1.33
C LEU A 112 0.81 2.93 -1.04
N SER A 113 1.07 2.29 0.08
CA SER A 113 2.41 1.80 0.43
C SER A 113 2.59 0.38 -0.07
N VAL A 114 3.77 0.11 -0.60
CA VAL A 114 4.21 -1.26 -0.93
C VAL A 114 4.92 -1.81 0.29
N ILE A 115 4.45 -2.91 0.81
CA ILE A 115 4.93 -3.55 2.02
C ILE A 115 5.14 -5.05 1.80
N ASP A 116 5.57 -5.73 2.85
CA ASP A 116 5.67 -7.19 2.87
C ASP A 116 6.51 -7.73 1.70
N GLU A 117 7.66 -7.10 1.49
CA GLU A 117 8.60 -7.44 0.42
C GLU A 117 8.00 -7.36 -0.99
N GLY A 118 7.05 -6.46 -1.20
CA GLY A 118 6.37 -6.26 -2.48
C GLY A 118 5.14 -7.12 -2.68
N ARG A 119 4.74 -7.90 -1.69
CA ARG A 119 3.60 -8.82 -1.80
C ARG A 119 2.25 -8.23 -1.42
N SER A 120 2.27 -7.10 -0.73
CA SER A 120 1.05 -6.46 -0.26
C SER A 120 1.09 -4.94 -0.45
N LEU A 121 -0.09 -4.36 -0.58
CA LEU A 121 -0.29 -2.92 -0.59
C LEU A 121 -1.22 -2.54 0.56
N CYS A 122 -1.02 -1.36 1.13
CA CYS A 122 -1.94 -0.80 2.11
C CYS A 122 -2.18 0.68 1.84
N VAL A 123 -3.30 1.20 2.33
CA VAL A 123 -3.60 2.63 2.26
C VAL A 123 -2.69 3.37 3.23
N ALA A 124 -1.99 4.37 2.74
CA ALA A 124 -1.09 5.22 3.51
C ALA A 124 -1.75 6.55 3.88
N ASP A 125 -1.26 7.17 4.93
CA ASP A 125 -1.54 8.56 5.25
C ASP A 125 -0.22 9.30 5.55
N LEU A 126 -0.32 10.57 6.00
CA LEU A 126 0.84 11.40 6.27
C LEU A 126 1.72 10.87 7.42
N ASP A 127 1.13 10.13 8.34
CA ASP A 127 1.79 9.69 9.57
C ASP A 127 2.07 8.19 9.61
N ASN A 128 1.40 7.43 8.74
CA ASN A 128 1.46 5.98 8.78
C ASN A 128 1.75 5.37 7.41
N VAL A 129 2.64 4.40 7.39
CA VAL A 129 2.86 3.56 6.20
C VAL A 129 1.57 2.85 5.83
N CYS A 130 0.88 2.26 6.81
CA CYS A 130 -0.45 1.70 6.65
C CYS A 130 -1.42 2.38 7.62
N ALA A 131 -2.33 3.16 7.09
CA ALA A 131 -3.36 3.86 7.88
C ALA A 131 -4.52 2.96 8.28
N THR A 132 -4.75 1.88 7.54
CA THR A 132 -5.84 0.95 7.75
C THR A 132 -5.33 -0.48 7.92
N ARG A 133 -6.19 -1.39 8.34
CA ARG A 133 -5.86 -2.81 8.47
C ARG A 133 -5.97 -3.58 7.16
N GLU A 134 -6.63 -3.00 6.20
CA GLU A 134 -6.87 -3.65 4.92
C GLU A 134 -5.56 -3.84 4.15
N ARG A 135 -5.40 -5.02 3.57
CA ARG A 135 -4.23 -5.38 2.77
C ARG A 135 -4.69 -5.91 1.41
N PHE A 136 -4.17 -5.29 0.37
CA PHE A 136 -4.32 -5.79 -0.99
C PHE A 136 -3.20 -6.76 -1.28
N THR A 137 -3.56 -7.95 -1.72
CA THR A 137 -2.61 -8.96 -2.14
C THR A 137 -2.81 -9.30 -3.61
N ARG A 138 -1.73 -9.69 -4.26
CA ARG A 138 -1.75 -9.98 -5.69
C ARG A 138 -2.58 -11.23 -5.99
N GLN A 139 -3.35 -11.14 -7.05
CA GLN A 139 -4.18 -12.24 -7.56
C GLN A 139 -3.50 -12.98 -8.69
#